data_75e842b0c02d033a1ede79a39c917984
#
_entry.id   75e842b0c02d033a1ede79a39c917984
#
_cell.length_a   1.000
_cell.length_b   1.000
_cell.length_c   1.000
_cell.angle_alpha   90.00
_cell.angle_beta   90.00
_cell.angle_gamma   90.00
#
_symmetry.space_group_name_H-M   'P 1'
#
loop_
_entity.id
_entity.type
_entity.pdbx_description
1 polymer ?
#
loop_
_entity_poly.entity_id
_entity_poly.type
_entity_poly.pdbx_seq_one_letter_code
_entity_poly.pdbx_strand_id
1 'polypeptide(L)'
;SLEIMFYLGTRKSSNFHIPSLEEISALHEPSEIENTMRIADMCENYDILGRPMLPKFDCPESRSEEEHLKNLCREGWRNTLIPSGKIDSKAQEQIYADRVKKELEVISDANLSGYFLIVRDIVNNVRANKWLPGPGRGSAAGCLISYLVGITRVDPIQYGLIFERFYNAGRNTDGHTSLPDIDIDVPASKRDITIDYIRKKYGQKKVSQMVTFGRLQGRSALKEVLRMNEACGYDEMNVITKSLPPEHEISDQLADMDDP
;
A
#
# COMPACT_ATOMS: atom_id res chain seq x y z
N SER A 1 8.95 17.41 -11.18
CA SER A 1 8.58 16.35 -12.10
C SER A 1 7.20 16.60 -12.67
N LEU A 2 6.83 15.90 -13.74
CA LEU A 2 5.55 16.07 -14.46
C LEU A 2 4.29 15.86 -13.57
N GLU A 3 4.36 14.99 -12.57
CA GLU A 3 3.25 14.76 -11.62
C GLU A 3 2.97 15.97 -10.72
N ILE A 4 4.01 16.66 -10.28
CA ILE A 4 3.87 17.89 -9.49
C ILE A 4 3.25 18.99 -10.35
N MET A 5 3.66 19.13 -11.61
CA MET A 5 3.08 20.10 -12.54
C MET A 5 1.61 19.82 -12.83
N PHE A 6 1.21 18.55 -13.00
CA PHE A 6 -0.19 18.19 -13.22
C PHE A 6 -1.06 18.48 -11.99
N TYR A 7 -0.54 18.22 -10.80
CA TYR A 7 -1.24 18.47 -9.53
C TYR A 7 -1.40 19.96 -9.25
N LEU A 8 -0.39 20.78 -9.59
CA LEU A 8 -0.44 22.23 -9.47
C LEU A 8 -1.42 22.87 -10.46
N GLY A 9 -1.55 22.30 -11.66
CA GLY A 9 -2.48 22.80 -12.69
C GLY A 9 -3.97 22.58 -12.37
N THR A 10 -4.30 21.68 -11.44
CA THR A 10 -5.68 21.39 -11.03
C THR A 10 -6.15 22.20 -9.81
N ARG A 11 -5.27 22.89 -9.12
CA ARG A 11 -5.60 23.71 -7.94
C ARG A 11 -5.82 25.17 -8.32
N LYS A 12 -6.82 25.80 -7.69
CA LYS A 12 -7.15 27.22 -7.89
C LYS A 12 -6.13 28.19 -7.29
N SER A 13 -5.16 27.70 -6.50
CA SER A 13 -4.10 28.49 -5.86
C SER A 13 -2.74 27.93 -6.23
N SER A 14 -1.79 28.82 -6.49
CA SER A 14 -0.36 28.50 -6.71
C SER A 14 0.50 28.70 -5.46
N ASN A 15 -0.08 29.15 -4.35
CA ASN A 15 0.65 29.42 -3.12
C ASN A 15 0.78 28.15 -2.30
N PHE A 16 1.88 27.42 -2.51
CA PHE A 16 2.23 26.19 -1.78
C PHE A 16 3.55 26.31 -1.01
N HIS A 17 4.07 27.54 -0.85
CA HIS A 17 5.24 27.78 -0.03
C HIS A 17 4.86 27.78 1.45
N ILE A 18 5.83 27.58 2.31
CA ILE A 18 5.66 27.78 3.75
C ILE A 18 5.61 29.29 3.96
N PRO A 19 4.49 29.86 4.45
CA PRO A 19 4.36 31.29 4.58
C PRO A 19 5.33 31.83 5.61
N SER A 20 5.82 33.05 5.37
CA SER A 20 6.64 33.79 6.33
C SER A 20 5.79 34.26 7.53
N LEU A 21 6.46 34.62 8.63
CA LEU A 21 5.78 35.19 9.79
C LEU A 21 5.01 36.47 9.44
N GLU A 22 5.53 37.27 8.53
CA GLU A 22 4.91 38.51 8.05
C GLU A 22 3.60 38.22 7.30
N GLU A 23 3.60 37.21 6.41
CA GLU A 23 2.42 36.77 5.68
C GLU A 23 1.34 36.17 6.62
N ILE A 24 1.77 35.40 7.63
CA ILE A 24 0.87 34.83 8.64
C ILE A 24 0.27 35.98 9.50
N SER A 25 1.09 36.94 9.93
CA SER A 25 0.65 38.07 10.75
C SER A 25 -0.31 39.01 10.04
N ALA A 26 -0.31 39.01 8.71
CA ALA A 26 -1.27 39.77 7.93
C ALA A 26 -2.66 39.13 7.84
N LEU A 27 -2.76 37.82 8.16
CA LEU A 27 -3.98 37.02 8.01
C LEU A 27 -4.59 36.59 9.35
N HIS A 28 -3.80 36.59 10.42
CA HIS A 28 -4.18 36.05 11.72
C HIS A 28 -3.93 37.06 12.85
N GLU A 29 -4.75 36.99 13.87
CA GLU A 29 -4.56 37.79 15.07
C GLU A 29 -3.33 37.34 15.87
N PRO A 30 -2.64 38.26 16.56
CA PRO A 30 -1.44 37.93 17.35
C PRO A 30 -1.67 36.79 18.36
N SER A 31 -2.85 36.72 18.96
CA SER A 31 -3.21 35.66 19.91
C SER A 31 -3.32 34.27 19.26
N GLU A 32 -3.70 34.19 17.98
CA GLU A 32 -3.75 32.91 17.24
C GLU A 32 -2.33 32.39 16.94
N ILE A 33 -1.43 33.33 16.60
CA ILE A 33 -0.01 33.01 16.38
C ILE A 33 0.66 32.57 17.67
N GLU A 34 0.40 33.27 18.78
CA GLU A 34 0.91 32.90 20.11
C GLU A 34 0.41 31.53 20.55
N ASN A 35 -0.88 31.21 20.31
CA ASN A 35 -1.44 29.89 20.59
C ASN A 35 -0.76 28.77 19.77
N THR A 36 -0.33 29.05 18.54
CA THR A 36 0.44 28.09 17.74
C THR A 36 1.77 27.75 18.40
N MET A 37 2.50 28.75 18.89
CA MET A 37 3.73 28.56 19.66
C MET A 37 3.48 27.79 20.96
N ARG A 38 2.43 28.16 21.68
CA ARG A 38 2.03 27.46 22.90
C ARG A 38 1.72 25.97 22.67
N ILE A 39 1.07 25.61 21.56
CA ILE A 39 0.82 24.22 21.21
C ILE A 39 2.15 23.51 20.90
N ALA A 40 3.05 24.16 20.16
CA ALA A 40 4.38 23.61 19.87
C ALA A 40 5.19 23.34 21.16
N ASP A 41 5.15 24.26 22.12
CA ASP A 41 5.82 24.13 23.43
C ASP A 41 5.21 23.03 24.31
N MET A 42 3.94 22.66 24.09
CA MET A 42 3.29 21.55 24.78
C MET A 42 3.68 20.18 24.19
N CYS A 43 4.29 20.16 23.01
CA CYS A 43 4.73 18.93 22.36
C CYS A 43 6.14 18.55 22.85
N GLU A 44 6.26 17.41 23.48
CA GLU A 44 7.54 16.82 23.83
C GLU A 44 8.07 15.98 22.68
N ASN A 45 9.40 15.87 22.59
CA ASN A 45 10.03 14.97 21.63
C ASN A 45 9.97 13.53 22.14
N TYR A 46 9.21 12.68 21.44
CA TYR A 46 9.14 11.26 21.74
C TYR A 46 9.80 10.46 20.62
N ASP A 47 10.67 9.55 20.97
CA ASP A 47 11.14 8.51 20.04
C ASP A 47 10.16 7.32 20.11
N ILE A 48 9.12 7.39 19.29
CA ILE A 48 8.10 6.35 19.19
C ILE A 48 8.36 5.39 18.02
N LEU A 49 9.35 5.67 17.18
CA LEU A 49 9.63 4.88 15.99
C LEU A 49 10.67 3.81 16.32
N GLY A 50 10.18 2.58 16.52
CA GLY A 50 11.03 1.41 16.60
C GLY A 50 11.56 0.98 15.23
N ARG A 51 12.67 0.24 15.20
CA ARG A 51 13.14 -0.40 13.96
C ARG A 51 12.12 -1.46 13.50
N PRO A 52 11.76 -1.52 12.22
CA PRO A 52 10.92 -2.59 11.70
C PRO A 52 11.56 -3.96 12.00
N MET A 53 10.79 -4.86 12.61
CA MET A 53 11.22 -6.21 12.91
C MET A 53 10.40 -7.20 12.09
N LEU A 54 11.00 -7.81 11.10
CA LEU A 54 10.39 -8.91 10.36
C LEU A 54 10.71 -10.25 11.06
N PRO A 55 9.75 -11.19 11.12
CA PRO A 55 10.06 -12.54 11.56
C PRO A 55 11.04 -13.19 10.58
N LYS A 56 11.93 -14.05 11.09
CA LYS A 56 12.82 -14.85 10.25
C LYS A 56 12.01 -15.94 9.54
N PHE A 57 12.36 -16.15 8.28
CA PHE A 57 11.85 -17.27 7.51
C PHE A 57 12.79 -18.48 7.66
N ASP A 58 12.23 -19.64 8.01
CA ASP A 58 13.00 -20.87 8.10
C ASP A 58 13.33 -21.40 6.70
N CYS A 59 14.56 -21.14 6.27
CA CYS A 59 15.03 -21.56 4.96
C CYS A 59 15.49 -23.02 4.98
N PRO A 60 15.20 -23.82 3.94
CA PRO A 60 15.71 -25.18 3.82
C PRO A 60 17.24 -25.19 3.68
N GLU A 61 17.87 -26.26 4.11
CA GLU A 61 19.30 -26.53 3.95
C GLU A 61 20.22 -25.46 4.58
N SER A 62 19.75 -24.79 5.64
CA SER A 62 20.49 -23.72 6.35
C SER A 62 20.97 -22.55 5.44
N ARG A 63 20.30 -22.34 4.31
CA ARG A 63 20.58 -21.21 3.41
C ARG A 63 20.17 -19.90 4.06
N SER A 64 20.81 -18.80 3.64
CA SER A 64 20.32 -17.48 3.97
C SER A 64 19.00 -17.17 3.23
N GLU A 65 18.18 -16.26 3.78
CA GLU A 65 16.94 -15.82 3.14
C GLU A 65 17.20 -15.25 1.73
N GLU A 66 18.31 -14.54 1.55
CA GLU A 66 18.73 -13.98 0.28
C GLU A 66 19.06 -15.07 -0.76
N GLU A 67 19.86 -16.08 -0.37
CA GLU A 67 20.19 -17.19 -1.25
C GLU A 67 18.95 -18.01 -1.63
N HIS A 68 18.06 -18.21 -0.66
CA HIS A 68 16.82 -18.93 -0.91
C HIS A 68 15.93 -18.16 -1.89
N LEU A 69 15.78 -16.85 -1.71
CA LEU A 69 15.01 -16.01 -2.63
C LEU A 69 15.61 -16.02 -4.05
N LYS A 70 16.94 -15.90 -4.18
CA LYS A 70 17.64 -16.00 -5.46
C LYS A 70 17.39 -17.34 -6.17
N ASN A 71 17.38 -18.44 -5.42
CA ASN A 71 17.10 -19.76 -5.97
C ASN A 71 15.65 -19.87 -6.45
N LEU A 72 14.69 -19.37 -5.68
CA LEU A 72 13.30 -19.32 -6.10
C LEU A 72 13.09 -18.46 -7.35
N CYS A 73 13.81 -17.36 -7.49
CA CYS A 73 13.79 -16.56 -8.72
C CYS A 73 14.32 -17.36 -9.93
N ARG A 74 15.40 -18.15 -9.75
CA ARG A 74 15.91 -19.03 -10.83
C ARG A 74 14.91 -20.12 -11.19
N GLU A 75 14.21 -20.68 -10.21
CA GLU A 75 13.12 -21.64 -10.45
C GLU A 75 11.97 -20.97 -11.22
N GLY A 76 11.53 -19.79 -10.81
CA GLY A 76 10.49 -19.03 -11.48
C GLY A 76 10.87 -18.65 -12.92
N TRP A 77 12.14 -18.30 -13.13
CA TRP A 77 12.67 -18.04 -14.47
C TRP A 77 12.49 -19.26 -15.39
N ARG A 78 12.94 -20.45 -14.92
CA ARG A 78 12.84 -21.68 -15.70
C ARG A 78 11.42 -22.20 -15.88
N ASN A 79 10.63 -22.14 -14.81
CA ASN A 79 9.33 -22.84 -14.75
C ASN A 79 8.13 -21.93 -15.10
N THR A 80 8.32 -20.62 -15.06
CA THR A 80 7.23 -19.66 -15.32
C THR A 80 7.56 -18.76 -16.50
N LEU A 81 8.71 -18.08 -16.47
CA LEU A 81 9.03 -17.08 -17.48
C LEU A 81 9.40 -17.69 -18.84
N ILE A 82 10.31 -18.65 -18.88
CA ILE A 82 10.68 -19.33 -20.14
C ILE A 82 9.47 -20.00 -20.80
N PRO A 83 8.66 -20.81 -20.09
CA PRO A 83 7.51 -21.46 -20.72
C PRO A 83 6.41 -20.51 -21.15
N SER A 84 6.38 -19.29 -20.63
CA SER A 84 5.38 -18.28 -21.02
C SER A 84 5.55 -17.78 -22.46
N GLY A 85 6.70 -18.06 -23.13
CA GLY A 85 7.02 -17.57 -24.47
C GLY A 85 7.29 -16.07 -24.57
N LYS A 86 7.46 -15.39 -23.44
CA LYS A 86 7.68 -13.94 -23.39
C LYS A 86 9.13 -13.54 -23.70
N ILE A 87 10.05 -14.47 -23.59
CA ILE A 87 11.45 -14.29 -24.02
C ILE A 87 11.58 -14.89 -25.41
N ASP A 88 11.51 -14.05 -26.43
CA ASP A 88 11.59 -14.43 -27.85
C ASP A 88 12.93 -14.11 -28.47
N SER A 89 13.77 -13.33 -27.80
CA SER A 89 15.06 -12.85 -28.29
C SER A 89 16.05 -12.67 -27.13
N LYS A 90 17.36 -12.68 -27.50
CA LYS A 90 18.42 -12.36 -26.52
C LYS A 90 18.30 -10.95 -25.94
N ALA A 91 17.80 -10.00 -26.72
CA ALA A 91 17.56 -8.64 -26.24
C ALA A 91 16.48 -8.61 -25.16
N GLN A 92 15.40 -9.36 -25.38
CA GLN A 92 14.32 -9.49 -24.37
C GLN A 92 14.84 -10.21 -23.12
N GLU A 93 15.60 -11.29 -23.27
CA GLU A 93 16.22 -12.00 -22.16
C GLU A 93 17.08 -11.05 -21.29
N GLN A 94 17.87 -10.19 -21.94
CA GLN A 94 18.72 -9.22 -21.25
C GLN A 94 17.89 -8.22 -20.44
N ILE A 95 16.78 -7.72 -20.98
CA ILE A 95 15.87 -6.80 -20.27
C ILE A 95 15.35 -7.42 -18.97
N TYR A 96 14.88 -8.68 -19.04
CA TYR A 96 14.44 -9.41 -17.86
C TYR A 96 15.58 -9.66 -16.86
N ALA A 97 16.76 -10.05 -17.34
CA ALA A 97 17.92 -10.33 -16.51
C ALA A 97 18.41 -9.09 -15.77
N ASP A 98 18.51 -7.96 -16.45
CA ASP A 98 18.90 -6.67 -15.84
C ASP A 98 17.88 -6.23 -14.79
N ARG A 99 16.59 -6.41 -15.07
CA ARG A 99 15.52 -6.08 -14.11
C ARG A 99 15.59 -6.97 -12.87
N VAL A 100 15.76 -8.29 -13.01
CA VAL A 100 15.93 -9.24 -11.88
C VAL A 100 17.14 -8.85 -11.04
N LYS A 101 18.27 -8.56 -11.68
CA LYS A 101 19.51 -8.17 -10.99
C LYS A 101 19.27 -6.92 -10.16
N LYS A 102 18.74 -5.85 -10.78
CA LYS A 102 18.42 -4.59 -10.11
C LYS A 102 17.49 -4.78 -8.91
N GLU A 103 16.39 -5.51 -9.09
CA GLU A 103 15.41 -5.72 -8.02
C GLU A 103 16.00 -6.56 -6.87
N LEU A 104 16.76 -7.61 -7.16
CA LEU A 104 17.41 -8.42 -6.13
C LEU A 104 18.45 -7.62 -5.32
N GLU A 105 19.22 -6.75 -5.96
CA GLU A 105 20.16 -5.86 -5.28
C GLU A 105 19.40 -4.95 -4.30
N VAL A 106 18.37 -4.26 -4.75
CA VAL A 106 17.58 -3.35 -3.91
C VAL A 106 16.87 -4.08 -2.76
N ILE A 107 16.31 -5.27 -3.02
CA ILE A 107 15.64 -6.09 -2.00
C ILE A 107 16.65 -6.58 -0.95
N SER A 108 17.86 -6.96 -1.36
CA SER A 108 18.93 -7.41 -0.47
C SER A 108 19.44 -6.28 0.40
N ASP A 109 19.74 -5.12 -0.18
CA ASP A 109 20.22 -3.93 0.53
C ASP A 109 19.21 -3.43 1.57
N ALA A 110 17.93 -3.57 1.27
CA ALA A 110 16.84 -3.24 2.19
C ALA A 110 16.54 -4.34 3.22
N ASN A 111 17.23 -5.49 3.17
CA ASN A 111 16.98 -6.67 4.03
C ASN A 111 15.53 -7.18 3.96
N LEU A 112 14.93 -7.15 2.77
CA LEU A 112 13.53 -7.53 2.54
C LEU A 112 13.34 -8.98 2.05
N SER A 113 14.42 -9.75 1.88
CA SER A 113 14.34 -11.13 1.36
C SER A 113 13.38 -12.01 2.16
N GLY A 114 13.45 -11.95 3.50
CA GLY A 114 12.55 -12.68 4.38
C GLY A 114 11.09 -12.28 4.22
N TYR A 115 10.83 -11.00 3.99
CA TYR A 115 9.48 -10.50 3.72
C TYR A 115 8.86 -11.15 2.47
N PHE A 116 9.60 -11.22 1.36
CA PHE A 116 9.14 -11.90 0.16
C PHE A 116 8.89 -13.39 0.38
N LEU A 117 9.74 -14.05 1.15
CA LEU A 117 9.58 -15.47 1.47
C LEU A 117 8.33 -15.74 2.30
N ILE A 118 8.05 -14.89 3.29
CA ILE A 118 6.84 -14.97 4.12
C ILE A 118 5.58 -14.77 3.26
N VAL A 119 5.56 -13.73 2.43
CA VAL A 119 4.42 -13.44 1.57
C VAL A 119 4.18 -14.57 0.57
N ARG A 120 5.25 -15.08 -0.05
CA ARG A 120 5.18 -16.26 -0.94
C ARG A 120 4.60 -17.47 -0.21
N ASP A 121 5.02 -17.72 1.01
CA ASP A 121 4.52 -18.83 1.82
C ASP A 121 3.02 -18.73 2.08
N ILE A 122 2.54 -17.54 2.41
CA ILE A 122 1.10 -17.28 2.59
C ILE A 122 0.33 -17.58 1.30
N VAL A 123 0.79 -17.07 0.16
CA VAL A 123 0.16 -17.31 -1.15
C VAL A 123 0.18 -18.79 -1.52
N ASN A 124 1.29 -19.48 -1.23
CA ASN A 124 1.39 -20.91 -1.48
C ASN A 124 0.48 -21.74 -0.58
N ASN A 125 0.28 -21.35 0.67
CA ASN A 125 -0.70 -21.99 1.56
C ASN A 125 -2.11 -21.86 1.02
N VAL A 126 -2.49 -20.68 0.51
CA VAL A 126 -3.80 -20.45 -0.14
C VAL A 126 -3.98 -21.39 -1.33
N ARG A 127 -2.96 -21.53 -2.19
CA ARG A 127 -2.99 -22.44 -3.35
C ARG A 127 -3.02 -23.92 -2.96
N ALA A 128 -2.25 -24.32 -1.96
CA ALA A 128 -2.20 -25.70 -1.47
C ALA A 128 -3.57 -26.17 -0.94
N ASN A 129 -4.36 -25.24 -0.39
CA ASN A 129 -5.74 -25.50 0.01
C ASN A 129 -6.73 -25.43 -1.17
N LYS A 130 -6.26 -25.34 -2.42
CA LYS A 130 -7.08 -25.21 -3.63
C LYS A 130 -7.97 -23.96 -3.63
N TRP A 131 -7.59 -22.92 -2.89
CA TRP A 131 -8.23 -21.62 -2.95
C TRP A 131 -7.51 -20.78 -4.00
N LEU A 132 -8.25 -19.87 -4.63
CA LEU A 132 -7.70 -19.02 -5.67
C LEU A 132 -7.24 -17.69 -5.05
N PRO A 133 -5.93 -17.43 -4.94
CA PRO A 133 -5.45 -16.10 -4.60
C PRO A 133 -5.62 -15.17 -5.79
N GLY A 134 -5.80 -13.88 -5.54
CA GLY A 134 -5.83 -12.87 -6.59
C GLY A 134 -4.54 -12.87 -7.45
N PRO A 135 -4.60 -12.31 -8.65
CA PRO A 135 -3.44 -12.24 -9.56
C PRO A 135 -2.36 -11.26 -9.08
N GLY A 136 -2.62 -10.50 -8.07
CA GLY A 136 -1.82 -9.39 -7.59
C GLY A 136 -2.48 -8.06 -7.87
N ARG A 137 -2.31 -7.11 -6.97
CA ARG A 137 -2.85 -5.75 -7.06
C ARG A 137 -1.87 -4.76 -6.41
N GLY A 138 -2.20 -3.46 -6.48
CA GLY A 138 -1.38 -2.42 -5.90
C GLY A 138 0.01 -2.32 -6.53
N SER A 139 0.97 -1.85 -5.75
CA SER A 139 2.33 -1.61 -6.20
C SER A 139 3.13 -2.90 -6.43
N ALA A 140 2.78 -3.99 -5.75
CA ALA A 140 3.46 -5.29 -5.84
C ALA A 140 3.45 -5.89 -7.26
N ALA A 141 2.45 -5.53 -8.08
CA ALA A 141 2.41 -5.90 -9.49
C ALA A 141 3.57 -5.32 -10.32
N GLY A 142 4.22 -4.24 -9.85
CA GLY A 142 5.40 -3.64 -10.48
C GLY A 142 6.72 -4.37 -10.20
N CYS A 143 6.73 -5.40 -9.35
CA CYS A 143 7.91 -6.14 -8.94
C CYS A 143 8.04 -7.47 -9.70
N LEU A 144 9.12 -7.63 -10.46
CA LEU A 144 9.40 -8.84 -11.23
C LEU A 144 9.75 -10.03 -10.32
N ILE A 145 10.40 -9.77 -9.17
CA ILE A 145 10.67 -10.80 -8.18
C ILE A 145 9.36 -11.38 -7.64
N SER A 146 8.36 -10.53 -7.35
CA SER A 146 7.02 -11.00 -6.94
C SER A 146 6.38 -11.92 -7.98
N TYR A 147 6.55 -11.61 -9.26
CA TYR A 147 6.08 -12.46 -10.36
C TYR A 147 6.83 -13.79 -10.43
N LEU A 148 8.16 -13.77 -10.42
CA LEU A 148 8.99 -14.97 -10.52
C LEU A 148 8.77 -15.94 -9.34
N VAL A 149 8.66 -15.43 -8.13
CA VAL A 149 8.42 -16.29 -6.96
C VAL A 149 6.93 -16.65 -6.77
N GLY A 150 6.08 -16.19 -7.67
CA GLY A 150 4.67 -16.55 -7.73
C GLY A 150 3.78 -15.85 -6.69
N ILE A 151 4.20 -14.73 -6.13
CA ILE A 151 3.35 -13.86 -5.31
C ILE A 151 2.28 -13.23 -6.21
N THR A 152 2.70 -12.65 -7.33
CA THR A 152 1.80 -12.09 -8.34
C THR A 152 1.78 -12.94 -9.61
N ARG A 153 0.80 -12.72 -10.49
CA ARG A 153 0.70 -13.31 -11.83
C ARG A 153 0.74 -12.26 -12.93
N VAL A 154 1.04 -11.03 -12.56
CA VAL A 154 1.20 -9.89 -13.46
C VAL A 154 2.68 -9.74 -13.78
N ASP A 155 3.02 -9.76 -15.05
CA ASP A 155 4.39 -9.55 -15.52
C ASP A 155 4.64 -8.05 -15.69
N PRO A 156 5.47 -7.42 -14.85
CA PRO A 156 5.68 -5.99 -14.89
C PRO A 156 6.37 -5.50 -16.17
N ILE A 157 7.19 -6.32 -16.81
CA ILE A 157 7.89 -5.96 -18.04
C ILE A 157 6.89 -5.86 -19.20
N GLN A 158 6.00 -6.83 -19.31
CA GLN A 158 4.98 -6.88 -20.36
C GLN A 158 4.05 -5.65 -20.30
N TYR A 159 3.75 -5.15 -19.11
CA TYR A 159 2.84 -4.02 -18.90
C TYR A 159 3.57 -2.68 -18.65
N GLY A 160 4.88 -2.63 -18.79
CA GLY A 160 5.67 -1.41 -18.59
C GLY A 160 5.60 -0.86 -17.16
N LEU A 161 5.41 -1.73 -16.16
CA LEU A 161 5.28 -1.31 -14.77
C LEU A 161 6.65 -1.01 -14.15
N ILE A 162 6.69 0.03 -13.33
CA ILE A 162 7.91 0.57 -12.74
C ILE A 162 8.12 -0.01 -11.33
N PHE A 163 9.30 -0.58 -11.08
CA PHE A 163 9.66 -1.14 -9.77
C PHE A 163 9.70 -0.10 -8.66
N GLU A 164 10.12 1.10 -8.96
CA GLU A 164 10.25 2.20 -8.00
C GLU A 164 8.91 2.66 -7.41
N ARG A 165 7.78 2.28 -8.03
CA ARG A 165 6.44 2.45 -7.44
C ARG A 165 6.18 1.46 -6.32
N PHE A 166 6.77 0.27 -6.41
CA PHE A 166 6.67 -0.75 -5.36
C PHE A 166 7.63 -0.43 -4.21
N TYR A 167 8.90 -0.19 -4.52
CA TYR A 167 9.90 0.14 -3.52
C TYR A 167 10.91 1.17 -4.05
N ASN A 168 11.13 2.20 -3.25
CA ASN A 168 12.11 3.23 -3.53
C ASN A 168 12.99 3.45 -2.29
N ALA A 169 14.26 3.11 -2.39
CA ALA A 169 15.25 3.28 -1.33
C ALA A 169 15.39 4.75 -0.86
N GLY A 170 15.07 5.71 -1.71
CA GLY A 170 15.06 7.14 -1.36
C GLY A 170 13.98 7.53 -0.33
N ARG A 171 13.05 6.63 0.00
CA ARG A 171 12.09 6.83 1.10
C ARG A 171 12.63 6.39 2.46
N ASN A 172 13.78 5.74 2.48
CA ASN A 172 14.45 5.39 3.72
C ASN A 172 15.10 6.64 4.30
N THR A 173 14.73 6.99 5.53
CA THR A 173 15.40 8.03 6.31
C THR A 173 16.34 7.36 7.31
N ASP A 174 17.27 8.12 7.87
CA ASP A 174 18.27 7.62 8.82
C ASP A 174 17.63 6.77 9.94
N GLY A 175 17.87 5.48 9.88
CA GLY A 175 17.35 4.49 10.84
C GLY A 175 15.96 3.92 10.56
N HIS A 176 15.24 4.37 9.52
CA HIS A 176 13.92 3.88 9.18
C HIS A 176 13.86 3.33 7.75
N THR A 177 13.72 2.01 7.63
CA THR A 177 13.41 1.35 6.36
C THR A 177 11.90 1.35 6.15
N SER A 178 11.42 2.02 5.09
CA SER A 178 10.03 1.94 4.69
C SER A 178 9.75 0.55 4.13
N LEU A 179 8.85 -0.21 4.77
CA LEU A 179 8.44 -1.51 4.25
C LEU A 179 7.41 -1.31 3.13
N PRO A 180 7.60 -2.00 1.98
CA PRO A 180 6.59 -1.98 0.93
C PRO A 180 5.38 -2.82 1.32
N ASP A 181 4.19 -2.42 0.86
CA ASP A 181 2.98 -3.20 1.04
C ASP A 181 2.81 -4.21 -0.09
N ILE A 182 2.59 -5.47 0.25
CA ILE A 182 2.18 -6.51 -0.70
C ILE A 182 0.76 -6.95 -0.35
N ASP A 183 -0.17 -6.51 -1.16
CA ASP A 183 -1.57 -6.87 -1.03
C ASP A 183 -1.84 -8.27 -1.57
N ILE A 184 -2.47 -9.13 -0.76
CA ILE A 184 -2.87 -10.48 -1.15
C ILE A 184 -4.38 -10.59 -1.05
N ASP A 185 -5.03 -10.88 -2.17
CA ASP A 185 -6.45 -11.18 -2.17
C ASP A 185 -6.66 -12.68 -1.91
N VAL A 186 -7.53 -12.98 -0.95
CA VAL A 186 -7.99 -14.32 -0.63
C VAL A 186 -9.52 -14.34 -0.58
N PRO A 187 -10.18 -15.47 -0.85
CA PRO A 187 -11.64 -15.55 -0.72
C PRO A 187 -12.08 -15.12 0.69
N ALA A 188 -13.08 -14.26 0.77
CA ALA A 188 -13.53 -13.66 2.03
C ALA A 188 -13.81 -14.71 3.12
N SER A 189 -14.45 -15.82 2.75
CA SER A 189 -14.72 -16.95 3.68
C SER A 189 -13.48 -17.71 4.15
N LYS A 190 -12.29 -17.43 3.60
CA LYS A 190 -11.02 -18.10 3.92
C LYS A 190 -10.02 -17.18 4.61
N ARG A 191 -10.37 -15.90 4.76
CA ARG A 191 -9.49 -14.89 5.37
C ARG A 191 -9.04 -15.28 6.77
N ASP A 192 -9.98 -15.63 7.64
CA ASP A 192 -9.67 -15.96 9.05
C ASP A 192 -8.81 -17.22 9.15
N ILE A 193 -9.08 -18.23 8.30
CA ILE A 193 -8.28 -19.46 8.24
C ILE A 193 -6.85 -19.14 7.79
N THR A 194 -6.68 -18.22 6.84
CA THR A 194 -5.35 -17.78 6.39
C THR A 194 -4.62 -17.04 7.51
N ILE A 195 -5.30 -16.16 8.25
CA ILE A 195 -4.72 -15.47 9.41
C ILE A 195 -4.31 -16.46 10.48
N ASP A 196 -5.11 -17.47 10.76
CA ASP A 196 -4.79 -18.52 11.73
C ASP A 196 -3.59 -19.38 11.30
N TYR A 197 -3.44 -19.64 9.99
CA TYR A 197 -2.24 -20.28 9.46
C TYR A 197 -0.99 -19.44 9.76
N ILE A 198 -1.04 -18.14 9.48
CA ILE A 198 0.08 -17.22 9.72
C ILE A 198 0.43 -17.19 11.21
N ARG A 199 -0.57 -17.11 12.10
CA ARG A 199 -0.37 -17.13 13.56
C ARG A 199 0.28 -18.43 14.04
N LYS A 200 -0.19 -19.58 13.53
CA LYS A 200 0.37 -20.89 13.88
C LYS A 200 1.80 -21.04 13.41
N LYS A 201 2.11 -20.58 12.20
CA LYS A 201 3.44 -20.75 11.60
C LYS A 201 4.48 -19.80 12.16
N TYR A 202 4.15 -18.52 12.25
CA TYR A 202 5.10 -17.45 12.62
C TYR A 202 5.04 -17.08 14.11
N GLY A 203 4.07 -17.58 14.83
CA GLY A 203 3.89 -17.35 16.25
C GLY A 203 2.79 -16.36 16.58
N GLN A 204 1.89 -16.76 17.48
CA GLN A 204 0.70 -16.01 17.87
C GLN A 204 1.00 -14.60 18.40
N LYS A 205 2.13 -14.42 19.09
CA LYS A 205 2.59 -13.12 19.62
C LYS A 205 3.24 -12.22 18.58
N LYS A 206 3.52 -12.73 17.38
CA LYS A 206 4.17 -12.01 16.28
C LYS A 206 3.21 -11.60 15.19
N VAL A 207 1.94 -11.97 15.28
CA VAL A 207 0.92 -11.69 14.26
C VAL A 207 -0.25 -10.97 14.91
N SER A 208 -0.49 -9.75 14.48
CA SER A 208 -1.57 -8.89 14.94
C SER A 208 -2.36 -8.34 13.76
N GLN A 209 -3.65 -8.16 13.95
CA GLN A 209 -4.47 -7.40 13.01
C GLN A 209 -4.47 -5.94 13.46
N MET A 210 -4.24 -5.04 12.51
CA MET A 210 -4.42 -3.61 12.74
C MET A 210 -5.91 -3.31 12.89
N VAL A 211 -6.28 -2.65 13.98
CA VAL A 211 -7.63 -2.15 14.20
C VAL A 211 -7.71 -0.74 13.62
N THR A 212 -8.63 -0.52 12.69
CA THR A 212 -8.91 0.80 12.13
C THR A 212 -10.34 1.20 12.49
N PHE A 213 -10.50 2.45 12.88
CA PHE A 213 -11.82 3.04 13.15
C PHE A 213 -12.15 3.99 12.01
N GLY A 214 -13.23 3.68 11.28
CA GLY A 214 -13.77 4.57 10.27
C GLY A 214 -15.04 5.24 10.80
N ARG A 215 -15.20 6.55 10.57
CA ARG A 215 -16.46 7.23 10.75
C ARG A 215 -17.15 7.38 9.40
N LEU A 216 -18.39 6.97 9.32
CA LEU A 216 -19.25 7.33 8.19
C LEU A 216 -19.74 8.75 8.43
N GLN A 217 -19.22 9.68 7.65
CA GLN A 217 -19.71 11.06 7.64
C GLN A 217 -20.98 11.18 6.80
N GLY A 218 -21.73 12.27 6.93
CA GLY A 218 -23.06 12.45 6.40
C GLY A 218 -23.30 11.90 4.98
N ARG A 219 -22.46 12.31 4.00
CA ARG A 219 -22.56 11.80 2.62
C ARG A 219 -22.36 10.29 2.54
N SER A 220 -21.38 9.73 3.23
CA SER A 220 -21.10 8.31 3.22
C SER A 220 -22.15 7.50 3.96
N ALA A 221 -22.66 8.03 5.08
CA ALA A 221 -23.74 7.41 5.84
C ALA A 221 -25.03 7.35 5.01
N LEU A 222 -25.38 8.44 4.33
CA LEU A 222 -26.56 8.46 3.46
C LEU A 222 -26.44 7.48 2.30
N LYS A 223 -25.27 7.38 1.68
CA LYS A 223 -25.01 6.38 0.63
C LYS A 223 -25.23 4.95 1.11
N GLU A 224 -24.71 4.63 2.30
CA GLU A 224 -24.89 3.29 2.88
C GLU A 224 -26.36 3.02 3.21
N VAL A 225 -27.09 3.99 3.76
CA VAL A 225 -28.53 3.83 4.05
C VAL A 225 -29.33 3.61 2.76
N LEU A 226 -29.10 4.42 1.72
CA LEU A 226 -29.77 4.28 0.43
C LEU A 226 -29.46 2.92 -0.21
N ARG A 227 -28.21 2.48 -0.13
CA ARG A 227 -27.77 1.19 -0.65
C ARG A 227 -28.41 0.01 0.09
N MET A 228 -28.43 0.05 1.42
CA MET A 228 -28.98 -1.02 2.26
C MET A 228 -30.51 -1.16 2.14
N ASN A 229 -31.18 -0.06 1.87
CA ASN A 229 -32.63 -0.04 1.67
C ASN A 229 -33.03 -0.25 0.20
N GLU A 230 -32.06 -0.44 -0.71
CA GLU A 230 -32.29 -0.57 -2.16
C GLU A 230 -33.17 0.59 -2.71
N ALA A 231 -33.04 1.79 -2.09
CA ALA A 231 -33.92 2.91 -2.35
C ALA A 231 -33.74 3.53 -3.75
N CYS A 232 -32.52 3.43 -4.32
CA CYS A 232 -32.21 3.96 -5.64
C CYS A 232 -30.98 3.28 -6.26
N GLY A 233 -30.79 3.46 -7.57
CA GLY A 233 -29.61 2.95 -8.29
C GLY A 233 -28.33 3.71 -7.92
N TYR A 234 -27.17 3.14 -8.28
CA TYR A 234 -25.86 3.70 -7.95
C TYR A 234 -25.66 5.14 -8.49
N ASP A 235 -26.07 5.39 -9.73
CA ASP A 235 -25.92 6.70 -10.36
C ASP A 235 -26.82 7.75 -9.70
N GLU A 236 -28.07 7.38 -9.43
CA GLU A 236 -29.05 8.22 -8.74
C GLU A 236 -28.57 8.54 -7.30
N MET A 237 -28.09 7.55 -6.57
CA MET A 237 -27.48 7.72 -5.26
C MET A 237 -26.32 8.73 -5.28
N ASN A 238 -25.48 8.68 -6.32
CA ASN A 238 -24.37 9.63 -6.48
C ASN A 238 -24.87 11.04 -6.77
N VAL A 239 -25.93 11.20 -7.57
CA VAL A 239 -26.55 12.50 -7.83
C VAL A 239 -27.14 13.09 -6.56
N ILE A 240 -27.96 12.34 -5.82
CA ILE A 240 -28.56 12.76 -4.55
C ILE A 240 -27.50 13.21 -3.55
N THR A 241 -26.45 12.39 -3.39
CA THR A 241 -25.43 12.65 -2.35
C THR A 241 -24.37 13.67 -2.76
N LYS A 242 -24.29 14.04 -4.05
CA LYS A 242 -23.28 14.99 -4.56
C LYS A 242 -23.52 16.43 -4.08
N SER A 243 -24.77 16.79 -3.83
CA SER A 243 -25.16 18.11 -3.32
C SER A 243 -24.78 18.30 -1.84
N LEU A 244 -24.55 17.20 -1.11
CA LEU A 244 -24.20 17.25 0.30
C LEU A 244 -22.71 17.57 0.50
N PRO A 245 -22.34 18.49 1.37
CA PRO A 245 -20.95 18.70 1.77
C PRO A 245 -20.36 17.42 2.38
N PRO A 246 -19.08 17.12 2.13
CA PRO A 246 -18.48 15.87 2.65
C PRO A 246 -18.30 15.85 4.17
N GLU A 247 -18.28 17.01 4.82
CA GLU A 247 -17.82 17.18 6.21
C GLU A 247 -18.93 17.57 7.19
N HIS A 248 -20.18 17.83 6.75
CA HIS A 248 -21.27 18.22 7.63
C HIS A 248 -22.08 17.01 8.11
N GLU A 249 -22.56 17.10 9.34
CA GLU A 249 -23.57 16.17 9.86
C GLU A 249 -24.89 16.42 9.14
N ILE A 250 -25.59 15.33 8.77
CA ILE A 250 -26.89 15.42 8.08
C ILE A 250 -27.93 16.14 8.95
N SER A 251 -27.82 16.01 10.28
CA SER A 251 -28.66 16.68 11.26
C SER A 251 -28.65 18.20 11.10
N ASP A 252 -27.48 18.78 10.87
CA ASP A 252 -27.33 20.23 10.75
C ASP A 252 -27.99 20.76 9.45
N GLN A 253 -27.90 19.95 8.39
CA GLN A 253 -28.53 20.31 7.11
C GLN A 253 -30.04 20.13 7.11
N LEU A 254 -30.56 19.12 7.85
CA LEU A 254 -31.99 18.94 8.01
C LEU A 254 -32.61 20.06 8.84
N ALA A 255 -31.87 20.61 9.82
CA ALA A 255 -32.33 21.75 10.62
C ALA A 255 -32.42 23.05 9.77
N ASP A 256 -31.51 23.20 8.76
CA ASP A 256 -31.55 24.34 7.83
C ASP A 256 -32.62 24.20 6.71
N MET A 257 -33.18 22.99 6.53
CA MET A 257 -34.21 22.71 5.53
C MET A 257 -35.66 22.84 6.03
N ASP A 258 -35.84 23.08 7.32
CA ASP A 258 -37.17 23.25 7.96
C ASP A 258 -37.77 24.67 7.78
N ASP A 259 -37.28 25.45 6.85
CA ASP A 259 -37.90 26.69 6.40
C ASP A 259 -38.71 26.43 5.11
N PRO A 260 -40.04 26.69 5.12
CA PRO A 260 -40.96 26.30 4.04
C PRO A 260 -40.75 27.12 2.74
#